data_0e416bcfba4b77f4caa2966315c7b4c1
#
_entry.id   0e416bcfba4b77f4caa2966315c7b4c1
#
_cell.length_a   1.000
_cell.length_b   1.000
_cell.length_c   1.000
_cell.angle_alpha   90.00
_cell.angle_beta   90.00
_cell.angle_gamma   90.00
#
_symmetry.space_group_name_H-M   'P 1'
#
loop_
_entity.id
_entity.type
_entity.pdbx_description
1 polymer ?
#
loop_
_entity_poly.entity_id
_entity_poly.type
_entity_poly.pdbx_seq_one_letter_code
_entity_poly.pdbx_strand_id
1 'polypeptide(L)'
;MIETRSDEQKYAFLRTEESREKNRYGDNIELAEEGNALREVSLNINGDTGISENPDRYKQHGFYLNADNCIGCHACEAACSEKNDNPAHISFRSVGYVEGGTYPDYQRLNISMACNHCDDPVCLKGCPTRAYTKFAEYGAVLQDPDICFGCGYCTWVCPYNAPQLDPVKGEVSKCNMCVDRLEVGLKPSCVSACLGNALDFGVIENVPENREQAQAEIPGFPTTDITHPNIRFQQTRQNKREMTRTDSMPLKYHKDEEVGKYKPVVDEKHGVKKQWNWKALLMTHESSHVIFTLSTQAILGAFLIIVLGSFTGVEAIVAIQSSVAYLPLLVLMNVLLMFGFYKLNMHLGKPHRFYRGFYNLRHSPVSREIAGVSLFFSSLLGFSVFSYFEIKPLIGLFAIMGVLSGPVGLFYMYKLYRIKARPFWDHWQTASSFVGTCLSLGSLTIVFVALIADALNTTQYISLVVLLLLGLLLEAIGHVAHAADLKNSEGEGSASWYLQTTRFAWPYIISNVLLGSSIIVSCLLLDSPSSTLGWLILGLSLLSTAVIRRSLFFALVIPTTMPGAFFWKNKAFEEHAKETGLANMPQVGVRYEEHRTFKVGELIDTIKTTTAKEAIDQLKEIFYWKKVK
;
A
#
# COMPACT_ATOMS: atom_id res chain seq x y z
N MET A 1 0.21 34.16 8.68
CA MET A 1 -1.16 34.75 8.59
C MET A 1 -1.48 34.91 7.12
N ILE A 2 -2.58 34.34 6.65
CA ILE A 2 -2.99 34.49 5.24
C ILE A 2 -3.59 35.90 5.09
N GLU A 3 -2.99 36.71 4.22
CA GLU A 3 -3.57 38.01 3.86
C GLU A 3 -4.80 37.76 2.98
N THR A 4 -5.96 38.19 3.45
CA THR A 4 -7.21 38.08 2.69
C THR A 4 -7.33 39.29 1.76
N ARG A 5 -7.55 39.01 0.48
CA ARG A 5 -7.83 40.04 -0.51
C ARG A 5 -9.33 40.38 -0.48
N SER A 6 -9.62 41.67 -0.46
CA SER A 6 -11.00 42.18 -0.38
C SER A 6 -11.88 41.81 -1.59
N ASP A 7 -11.24 41.51 -2.73
CA ASP A 7 -11.87 41.14 -4.00
C ASP A 7 -12.02 39.61 -4.20
N GLU A 8 -11.52 38.79 -3.25
CA GLU A 8 -11.60 37.34 -3.36
C GLU A 8 -13.00 36.83 -3.01
N GLN A 9 -13.58 36.01 -3.91
CA GLN A 9 -14.89 35.43 -3.70
C GLN A 9 -14.86 34.42 -2.55
N LYS A 10 -15.86 34.54 -1.68
CA LYS A 10 -16.14 33.56 -0.62
C LYS A 10 -16.78 32.28 -1.21
N TYR A 11 -17.18 31.35 -0.35
CA TYR A 11 -17.74 30.08 -0.79
C TYR A 11 -18.85 30.19 -1.84
N ALA A 12 -18.83 29.28 -2.81
CA ALA A 12 -19.89 29.19 -3.79
C ALA A 12 -21.20 28.61 -3.22
N PHE A 13 -21.11 27.80 -2.18
CA PHE A 13 -22.22 27.02 -1.64
C PHE A 13 -22.59 27.40 -0.20
N LEU A 14 -22.39 28.63 0.19
CA LEU A 14 -22.90 29.10 1.48
C LEU A 14 -24.42 29.07 1.44
N ARG A 15 -25.02 28.23 2.26
CA ARG A 15 -26.46 28.12 2.41
C ARG A 15 -26.86 28.30 3.87
N THR A 16 -28.04 28.86 4.05
CA THR A 16 -28.72 29.00 5.36
C THR A 16 -29.55 27.77 5.73
N GLU A 17 -29.71 26.82 4.82
CA GLU A 17 -30.50 25.61 5.05
C GLU A 17 -29.71 24.60 5.91
N GLU A 18 -30.42 23.87 6.75
CA GLU A 18 -29.87 22.82 7.59
C GLU A 18 -29.18 21.72 6.77
N SER A 19 -28.04 21.24 7.26
CA SER A 19 -27.35 20.13 6.60
C SER A 19 -28.16 18.84 6.75
N ARG A 20 -28.09 17.98 5.74
CA ARG A 20 -28.68 16.64 5.83
C ARG A 20 -27.90 15.79 6.82
N GLU A 21 -28.60 14.98 7.59
CA GLU A 21 -27.98 14.04 8.54
C GLU A 21 -27.18 12.92 7.85
N LYS A 22 -27.52 12.63 6.61
CA LYS A 22 -26.89 11.56 5.81
C LYS A 22 -26.21 12.11 4.58
N ASN A 23 -25.06 11.51 4.27
CA ASN A 23 -24.38 11.77 3.00
C ASN A 23 -25.12 11.09 1.82
N ARG A 24 -24.66 11.34 0.60
CA ARG A 24 -25.26 10.73 -0.61
C ARG A 24 -25.15 9.20 -0.68
N TYR A 25 -24.33 8.59 0.16
CA TYR A 25 -24.15 7.14 0.22
C TYR A 25 -25.03 6.49 1.29
N GLY A 26 -25.82 7.28 2.02
CA GLY A 26 -26.74 6.82 3.07
C GLY A 26 -26.11 6.70 4.45
N ASP A 27 -24.82 7.02 4.61
CA ASP A 27 -24.14 7.01 5.90
C ASP A 27 -24.44 8.30 6.65
N ASN A 28 -24.48 8.22 7.99
CA ASN A 28 -24.59 9.41 8.82
C ASN A 28 -23.33 10.27 8.66
N ILE A 29 -23.52 11.58 8.51
CA ILE A 29 -22.44 12.55 8.53
C ILE A 29 -22.03 12.71 9.99
N GLU A 30 -20.90 12.12 10.35
CA GLU A 30 -20.34 12.26 11.71
C GLU A 30 -19.75 13.67 11.88
N LEU A 31 -20.59 14.57 12.36
CA LEU A 31 -20.19 15.91 12.76
C LEU A 31 -19.99 15.96 14.27
N ALA A 32 -19.18 16.90 14.74
CA ALA A 32 -19.06 17.13 16.17
C ALA A 32 -20.37 17.71 16.72
N GLU A 33 -21.02 16.97 17.60
CA GLU A 33 -22.24 17.42 18.29
C GLU A 33 -21.96 18.60 19.22
N GLU A 34 -23.01 19.36 19.59
CA GLU A 34 -22.90 20.39 20.64
C GLU A 34 -22.37 19.77 21.93
N GLY A 35 -21.32 20.39 22.49
CA GLY A 35 -20.63 19.87 23.69
C GLY A 35 -19.52 18.85 23.41
N ASN A 36 -19.22 18.49 22.16
CA ASN A 36 -18.05 17.68 21.83
C ASN A 36 -16.77 18.51 22.02
N ALA A 37 -15.80 17.96 22.76
CA ALA A 37 -14.51 18.63 23.01
C ALA A 37 -13.74 18.99 21.72
N LEU A 38 -13.98 18.26 20.60
CA LEU A 38 -13.37 18.55 19.31
C LEU A 38 -13.98 19.79 18.63
N ARG A 39 -15.20 20.18 19.00
CA ARG A 39 -15.88 21.36 18.42
C ARG A 39 -15.21 22.68 18.81
N GLU A 40 -14.64 22.71 20.01
CA GLU A 40 -13.94 23.90 20.55
C GLU A 40 -12.44 23.90 20.21
N VAL A 41 -11.92 22.76 19.76
CA VAL A 41 -10.52 22.65 19.34
C VAL A 41 -10.43 23.05 17.89
N SER A 42 -9.98 24.26 17.63
CA SER A 42 -9.62 24.69 16.27
C SER A 42 -8.57 23.76 15.67
N LEU A 43 -8.64 23.50 14.37
CA LEU A 43 -7.55 22.85 13.63
C LEU A 43 -6.22 23.61 13.77
N ASN A 44 -6.28 24.85 14.19
CA ASN A 44 -5.16 25.71 14.60
C ASN A 44 -3.96 25.66 13.65
N ILE A 45 -4.24 25.51 12.34
CA ILE A 45 -3.22 25.34 11.31
C ILE A 45 -2.34 26.59 11.15
N ASN A 46 -2.91 27.76 11.45
CA ASN A 46 -2.22 29.05 11.38
C ASN A 46 -1.76 29.59 12.76
N GLY A 47 -1.86 28.79 13.83
CA GLY A 47 -1.59 29.25 15.18
C GLY A 47 -2.68 30.19 15.75
N ASP A 48 -3.77 30.40 15.03
CA ASP A 48 -4.91 31.17 15.47
C ASP A 48 -5.85 30.32 16.31
N THR A 49 -6.12 30.73 17.53
CA THR A 49 -7.05 30.05 18.46
C THR A 49 -8.48 30.53 18.29
N GLY A 50 -8.72 31.53 17.42
CA GLY A 50 -10.06 32.02 17.12
C GLY A 50 -10.89 30.97 16.39
N ILE A 51 -12.11 30.70 16.87
CA ILE A 51 -13.08 29.89 16.17
C ILE A 51 -13.63 30.72 15.00
N SER A 52 -13.59 30.17 13.78
CA SER A 52 -14.18 30.81 12.62
C SER A 52 -15.68 30.99 12.82
N GLU A 53 -16.22 32.16 12.45
CA GLU A 53 -17.65 32.43 12.42
C GLU A 53 -18.39 31.73 11.25
N ASN A 54 -17.71 30.85 10.51
CA ASN A 54 -18.30 30.14 9.38
C ASN A 54 -19.39 29.18 9.88
N PRO A 55 -20.68 29.42 9.55
CA PRO A 55 -21.79 28.59 10.02
C PRO A 55 -21.73 27.14 9.48
N ASP A 56 -20.99 26.94 8.38
CA ASP A 56 -20.84 25.63 7.75
C ASP A 56 -19.58 24.86 8.20
N ARG A 57 -18.87 25.37 9.20
CA ARG A 57 -17.61 24.80 9.68
C ARG A 57 -17.71 23.32 10.06
N TYR A 58 -18.81 22.91 10.66
CA TYR A 58 -19.04 21.55 11.10
C TYR A 58 -19.86 20.69 10.13
N LYS A 59 -19.85 21.05 8.84
CA LYS A 59 -20.49 20.28 7.77
C LYS A 59 -19.44 19.63 6.87
N GLN A 60 -19.79 18.51 6.25
CA GLN A 60 -18.89 17.88 5.28
C GLN A 60 -18.74 18.75 4.05
N HIS A 61 -17.53 19.16 3.76
CA HIS A 61 -17.18 19.89 2.56
C HIS A 61 -16.58 18.96 1.50
N GLY A 62 -16.64 19.39 0.26
CA GLY A 62 -16.06 18.67 -0.86
C GLY A 62 -15.88 19.55 -2.09
N PHE A 63 -15.21 18.98 -3.06
CA PHE A 63 -15.00 19.62 -4.35
C PHE A 63 -16.15 19.34 -5.31
N TYR A 64 -16.36 20.30 -6.18
CA TYR A 64 -17.28 20.23 -7.29
C TYR A 64 -16.52 20.51 -8.58
N LEU A 65 -16.62 19.63 -9.57
CA LEU A 65 -15.97 19.78 -10.86
C LEU A 65 -16.99 19.73 -12.01
N ASN A 66 -17.10 20.83 -12.75
CA ASN A 66 -17.76 20.85 -14.04
C ASN A 66 -16.75 20.44 -15.12
N ALA A 67 -16.88 19.22 -15.62
CA ALA A 67 -15.94 18.65 -16.57
C ALA A 67 -16.02 19.32 -17.96
N ASP A 68 -17.16 19.91 -18.31
CA ASP A 68 -17.36 20.60 -19.60
C ASP A 68 -16.63 21.94 -19.65
N ASN A 69 -16.49 22.60 -18.49
CA ASN A 69 -15.83 23.89 -18.35
C ASN A 69 -14.31 23.78 -18.10
N CYS A 70 -13.81 22.58 -17.81
CA CYS A 70 -12.40 22.40 -17.56
C CYS A 70 -11.59 22.43 -18.85
N ILE A 71 -10.80 23.47 -19.03
CA ILE A 71 -9.96 23.68 -20.22
C ILE A 71 -8.54 23.09 -20.07
N GLY A 72 -8.22 22.48 -18.92
CA GLY A 72 -6.89 21.89 -18.68
C GLY A 72 -5.77 22.92 -18.57
N CYS A 73 -6.03 24.12 -18.05
CA CYS A 73 -5.06 25.22 -17.97
C CYS A 73 -4.02 25.07 -16.85
N HIS A 74 -4.19 24.10 -15.94
CA HIS A 74 -3.31 23.83 -14.79
C HIS A 74 -3.18 24.98 -13.74
N ALA A 75 -3.93 26.08 -13.85
CA ALA A 75 -3.90 27.16 -12.88
C ALA A 75 -4.19 26.69 -11.44
N CYS A 76 -5.11 25.72 -11.29
CA CYS A 76 -5.44 25.13 -9.99
C CYS A 76 -4.28 24.30 -9.38
N GLU A 77 -3.44 23.68 -10.21
CA GLU A 77 -2.22 23.00 -9.75
C GLU A 77 -1.18 23.99 -9.26
N ALA A 78 -0.92 25.03 -10.08
CA ALA A 78 0.05 26.08 -9.74
C ALA A 78 -0.33 26.79 -8.44
N ALA A 79 -1.58 27.24 -8.31
CA ALA A 79 -2.05 27.93 -7.10
C ALA A 79 -2.07 27.01 -5.87
N CYS A 80 -2.32 25.73 -6.03
CA CYS A 80 -2.24 24.76 -4.94
C CYS A 80 -0.81 24.53 -4.49
N SER A 81 0.13 24.42 -5.42
CA SER A 81 1.54 24.19 -5.14
C SER A 81 2.18 25.42 -4.50
N GLU A 82 1.88 26.62 -5.02
CA GLU A 82 2.33 27.89 -4.47
C GLU A 82 1.86 28.10 -3.02
N LYS A 83 0.55 27.93 -2.78
CA LYS A 83 -0.04 28.11 -1.45
C LYS A 83 0.52 27.13 -0.41
N ASN A 84 0.82 25.91 -0.78
CA ASN A 84 1.25 24.86 0.15
C ASN A 84 2.76 24.63 0.16
N ASP A 85 3.53 25.47 -0.53
CA ASP A 85 4.98 25.32 -0.68
C ASP A 85 5.38 23.89 -1.10
N ASN A 86 4.63 23.34 -2.05
CA ASN A 86 4.90 21.98 -2.53
C ASN A 86 6.18 21.97 -3.36
N PRO A 87 7.10 21.05 -3.08
CA PRO A 87 8.22 20.84 -3.98
C PRO A 87 7.71 20.33 -5.34
N ALA A 88 8.45 20.59 -6.40
CA ALA A 88 8.02 20.27 -7.77
C ALA A 88 7.68 18.78 -8.02
N HIS A 89 8.18 17.88 -7.17
CA HIS A 89 7.88 16.45 -7.24
C HIS A 89 6.64 16.02 -6.44
N ILE A 90 5.96 16.95 -5.77
CA ILE A 90 4.73 16.70 -4.99
C ILE A 90 3.61 17.60 -5.54
N SER A 91 2.47 17.01 -5.83
CA SER A 91 1.30 17.73 -6.31
C SER A 91 0.06 17.33 -5.51
N PHE A 92 -0.51 18.28 -4.72
CA PHE A 92 -1.75 18.02 -3.97
C PHE A 92 -2.99 18.04 -4.86
N ARG A 93 -2.91 18.71 -5.99
CA ARG A 93 -3.91 18.70 -7.05
C ARG A 93 -3.23 18.49 -8.39
N SER A 94 -3.82 17.68 -9.22
CA SER A 94 -3.35 17.45 -10.59
C SER A 94 -4.49 17.51 -11.59
N VAL A 95 -4.16 17.99 -12.79
CA VAL A 95 -5.06 18.00 -13.95
C VAL A 95 -4.57 16.95 -14.95
N GLY A 96 -5.40 15.98 -15.21
CA GLY A 96 -5.17 14.99 -16.26
C GLY A 96 -6.30 15.00 -17.26
N TYR A 97 -6.24 14.11 -18.23
CA TYR A 97 -7.29 13.97 -19.22
C TYR A 97 -7.40 12.54 -19.75
N VAL A 98 -8.56 12.27 -20.32
CA VAL A 98 -8.79 11.11 -21.17
C VAL A 98 -9.25 11.59 -22.54
N GLU A 99 -8.99 10.83 -23.58
CA GLU A 99 -9.28 11.22 -24.94
C GLU A 99 -9.96 10.10 -25.71
N GLY A 100 -10.80 10.47 -26.67
CA GLY A 100 -11.53 9.53 -27.52
C GLY A 100 -11.85 10.09 -28.90
N GLY A 101 -12.12 9.18 -29.83
CA GLY A 101 -12.38 9.53 -31.22
C GLY A 101 -11.14 9.89 -32.02
N THR A 102 -11.36 10.28 -33.28
CA THR A 102 -10.34 10.73 -34.23
C THR A 102 -10.81 11.97 -34.94
N TYR A 103 -9.87 12.78 -35.46
CA TYR A 103 -10.25 13.97 -36.22
C TYR A 103 -11.19 13.62 -37.41
N PRO A 104 -12.26 14.41 -37.65
CA PRO A 104 -12.65 15.65 -36.96
C PRO A 104 -13.48 15.45 -35.69
N ASP A 105 -13.80 14.22 -35.31
CA ASP A 105 -14.69 13.89 -34.20
C ASP A 105 -13.87 13.46 -32.94
N TYR A 106 -12.84 14.23 -32.62
CA TYR A 106 -11.99 14.04 -31.45
C TYR A 106 -12.59 14.74 -30.23
N GLN A 107 -12.52 14.05 -29.09
CA GLN A 107 -12.93 14.58 -27.79
C GLN A 107 -11.85 14.40 -26.76
N ARG A 108 -11.64 15.44 -25.96
CA ARG A 108 -10.79 15.43 -24.78
C ARG A 108 -11.59 15.85 -23.57
N LEU A 109 -11.52 15.04 -22.50
CA LEU A 109 -12.15 15.34 -21.22
C LEU A 109 -11.05 15.63 -20.20
N ASN A 110 -10.92 16.87 -19.76
CA ASN A 110 -9.99 17.27 -18.72
C ASN A 110 -10.61 17.06 -17.33
N ILE A 111 -9.82 16.59 -16.38
CA ILE A 111 -10.28 16.29 -15.04
C ILE A 111 -9.27 16.85 -14.05
N SER A 112 -9.72 17.65 -13.09
CA SER A 112 -8.90 18.17 -12.01
C SER A 112 -9.22 17.43 -10.72
N MET A 113 -8.23 16.74 -10.14
CA MET A 113 -8.40 15.91 -8.96
C MET A 113 -7.44 16.29 -7.83
N ALA A 114 -7.92 16.08 -6.61
CA ALA A 114 -7.15 16.19 -5.37
C ALA A 114 -7.59 15.09 -4.40
N CYS A 115 -7.20 15.17 -3.14
CA CYS A 115 -7.80 14.34 -2.10
C CYS A 115 -9.29 14.64 -1.97
N ASN A 116 -10.10 13.59 -1.90
CA ASN A 116 -11.57 13.72 -1.79
C ASN A 116 -12.07 13.76 -0.35
N HIS A 117 -11.19 13.77 0.66
CA HIS A 117 -11.53 13.79 2.09
C HIS A 117 -12.70 12.85 2.44
N CYS A 118 -12.58 11.61 2.00
CA CYS A 118 -13.62 10.58 1.98
C CYS A 118 -14.32 10.37 3.32
N ASP A 119 -15.57 9.90 3.31
CA ASP A 119 -16.31 9.55 4.52
C ASP A 119 -15.77 8.25 5.13
N ASP A 120 -15.34 7.30 4.29
CA ASP A 120 -14.61 6.12 4.71
C ASP A 120 -13.14 6.16 4.25
N PRO A 121 -12.25 6.89 4.97
CA PRO A 121 -10.89 7.12 4.53
C PRO A 121 -10.00 5.90 4.78
N VAL A 122 -9.80 5.06 3.76
CA VAL A 122 -8.92 3.88 3.80
C VAL A 122 -7.47 4.22 4.16
N CYS A 123 -7.00 5.43 3.84
CA CYS A 123 -5.67 5.91 4.24
C CYS A 123 -5.55 6.07 5.76
N LEU A 124 -6.59 6.56 6.43
CA LEU A 124 -6.67 6.68 7.89
C LEU A 124 -6.70 5.31 8.56
N LYS A 125 -7.61 4.44 8.08
CA LYS A 125 -7.74 3.07 8.63
C LYS A 125 -6.45 2.27 8.44
N GLY A 126 -5.78 2.43 7.30
CA GLY A 126 -4.55 1.71 6.98
C GLY A 126 -3.30 2.22 7.70
N CYS A 127 -3.30 3.47 8.16
CA CYS A 127 -2.09 4.10 8.71
C CYS A 127 -1.66 3.45 10.04
N PRO A 128 -0.43 2.89 10.13
CA PRO A 128 0.04 2.24 11.34
C PRO A 128 0.40 3.22 12.46
N THR A 129 0.79 4.45 12.12
CA THR A 129 1.24 5.47 13.07
C THR A 129 0.11 6.40 13.54
N ARG A 130 -1.11 6.26 13.02
CA ARG A 130 -2.23 7.19 13.22
C ARG A 130 -1.91 8.63 12.78
N ALA A 131 -1.12 8.79 11.75
CA ALA A 131 -0.79 10.10 11.22
C ALA A 131 -1.98 10.80 10.51
N TYR A 132 -3.08 10.11 10.30
CA TYR A 132 -4.29 10.68 9.70
C TYR A 132 -5.37 10.88 10.75
N THR A 133 -6.04 12.03 10.67
CA THR A 133 -7.22 12.36 11.47
C THR A 133 -8.31 12.91 10.55
N LYS A 134 -9.54 12.44 10.72
CA LYS A 134 -10.72 13.06 10.12
C LYS A 134 -11.32 14.01 11.14
N PHE A 135 -11.33 15.29 10.80
CA PHE A 135 -11.85 16.34 11.66
C PHE A 135 -13.34 16.56 11.40
N ALA A 136 -14.06 16.99 12.42
CA ALA A 136 -15.44 17.42 12.27
C ALA A 136 -15.54 18.71 11.45
N GLU A 137 -14.53 19.58 11.60
CA GLU A 137 -14.43 20.82 10.85
C GLU A 137 -14.20 20.52 9.38
N TYR A 138 -15.15 20.95 8.55
CA TYR A 138 -15.16 20.75 7.10
C TYR A 138 -15.15 19.27 6.66
N GLY A 139 -15.17 18.32 7.59
CA GLY A 139 -14.94 16.90 7.31
C GLY A 139 -13.54 16.63 6.76
N ALA A 140 -12.56 17.45 7.12
CA ALA A 140 -11.22 17.39 6.59
C ALA A 140 -10.48 16.14 7.08
N VAL A 141 -9.89 15.38 6.17
CA VAL A 141 -8.95 14.30 6.51
C VAL A 141 -7.55 14.87 6.36
N LEU A 142 -6.86 15.10 7.46
CA LEU A 142 -5.51 15.68 7.47
C LEU A 142 -4.47 14.63 7.84
N GLN A 143 -3.23 14.89 7.44
CA GLN A 143 -2.08 14.04 7.69
C GLN A 143 -1.03 14.84 8.45
N ASP A 144 -0.55 14.27 9.55
CA ASP A 144 0.50 14.83 10.37
C ASP A 144 1.88 14.28 9.95
N PRO A 145 2.78 15.12 9.40
CA PRO A 145 4.10 14.70 8.97
C PRO A 145 5.02 14.33 10.13
N ASP A 146 4.78 14.87 11.33
CA ASP A 146 5.61 14.61 12.51
C ASP A 146 5.35 13.22 13.10
N ILE A 147 4.15 12.69 12.91
CA ILE A 147 3.79 11.33 13.31
C ILE A 147 4.20 10.32 12.23
N CYS A 148 4.20 10.71 10.97
CA CYS A 148 4.47 9.82 9.83
C CYS A 148 5.90 9.26 9.87
N PHE A 149 6.04 7.96 9.54
CA PHE A 149 7.36 7.33 9.36
C PHE A 149 7.64 6.91 7.90
N GLY A 150 6.75 7.25 6.97
CA GLY A 150 6.98 7.10 5.54
C GLY A 150 6.92 5.67 5.01
N CYS A 151 6.00 4.81 5.50
CA CYS A 151 5.85 3.44 4.97
C CYS A 151 5.17 3.36 3.60
N GLY A 152 4.50 4.42 3.16
CA GLY A 152 3.83 4.46 1.85
C GLY A 152 2.53 3.65 1.74
N TYR A 153 2.08 2.92 2.74
CA TYR A 153 0.88 2.06 2.64
C TYR A 153 -0.39 2.83 2.22
N CYS A 154 -0.54 4.07 2.68
CA CYS A 154 -1.65 4.94 2.30
C CYS A 154 -1.69 5.25 0.79
N THR A 155 -0.54 5.20 0.09
CA THR A 155 -0.47 5.35 -1.37
C THR A 155 -0.98 4.10 -2.09
N TRP A 156 -0.92 2.94 -1.45
CA TRP A 156 -1.41 1.69 -2.04
C TRP A 156 -2.92 1.55 -1.94
N VAL A 157 -3.49 1.96 -0.81
CA VAL A 157 -4.92 1.79 -0.55
C VAL A 157 -5.80 2.87 -1.16
N CYS A 158 -5.26 4.05 -1.46
CA CYS A 158 -6.01 5.16 -2.02
C CYS A 158 -6.26 4.98 -3.53
N PRO A 159 -7.52 4.89 -3.98
CA PRO A 159 -7.82 4.75 -5.40
C PRO A 159 -7.68 6.06 -6.20
N TYR A 160 -7.38 7.18 -5.54
CA TYR A 160 -7.23 8.50 -6.18
C TYR A 160 -5.79 8.97 -6.27
N ASN A 161 -4.80 8.16 -5.80
CA ASN A 161 -3.37 8.52 -5.71
C ASN A 161 -3.11 9.83 -4.95
N ALA A 162 -4.01 10.22 -4.04
CA ALA A 162 -3.89 11.50 -3.35
C ALA A 162 -2.73 11.58 -2.34
N PRO A 163 -2.45 10.54 -1.51
CA PRO A 163 -1.25 10.52 -0.69
C PRO A 163 0.00 10.30 -1.54
N GLN A 164 1.03 11.12 -1.34
CA GLN A 164 2.30 11.03 -2.06
C GLN A 164 3.45 10.94 -1.08
N LEU A 165 4.32 9.94 -1.28
CA LEU A 165 5.53 9.78 -0.49
C LEU A 165 6.61 10.71 -1.05
N ASP A 166 7.05 11.64 -0.21
CA ASP A 166 8.19 12.49 -0.51
C ASP A 166 9.50 11.73 -0.19
N PRO A 167 10.31 11.36 -1.19
CA PRO A 167 11.55 10.63 -0.95
C PRO A 167 12.61 11.50 -0.26
N VAL A 168 12.51 12.82 -0.35
CA VAL A 168 13.47 13.76 0.27
C VAL A 168 13.15 13.93 1.75
N LYS A 169 11.89 14.20 2.08
CA LYS A 169 11.44 14.38 3.47
C LYS A 169 11.22 13.03 4.18
N GLY A 170 10.98 11.94 3.42
CA GLY A 170 10.68 10.62 3.94
C GLY A 170 9.35 10.53 4.67
N GLU A 171 8.38 11.30 4.24
CA GLU A 171 7.03 11.34 4.79
C GLU A 171 6.01 11.42 3.67
N VAL A 172 4.77 11.08 3.98
CA VAL A 172 3.68 11.24 3.03
C VAL A 172 3.04 12.61 3.23
N SER A 173 2.66 13.23 2.13
CA SER A 173 1.87 14.45 2.14
C SER A 173 0.68 14.32 1.19
N LYS A 174 -0.34 15.17 1.38
CA LYS A 174 -1.52 15.24 0.51
C LYS A 174 -2.28 16.56 0.72
N CYS A 175 -3.29 16.79 -0.13
CA CYS A 175 -4.19 17.93 0.01
C CYS A 175 -4.71 18.06 1.45
N ASN A 176 -4.61 19.26 2.00
CA ASN A 176 -5.06 19.66 3.35
C ASN A 176 -6.42 20.36 3.34
N MET A 177 -7.15 20.35 2.20
CA MET A 177 -8.42 21.04 1.99
C MET A 177 -8.30 22.59 2.08
N CYS A 178 -7.11 23.14 2.21
CA CYS A 178 -6.85 24.55 2.52
C CYS A 178 -7.65 25.04 3.74
N VAL A 179 -7.67 24.25 4.83
CA VAL A 179 -8.48 24.54 6.03
C VAL A 179 -8.17 25.91 6.61
N ASP A 180 -6.91 26.32 6.56
CA ASP A 180 -6.44 27.65 6.95
C ASP A 180 -7.17 28.79 6.19
N ARG A 181 -7.46 28.60 4.91
CA ARG A 181 -8.25 29.56 4.10
C ARG A 181 -9.74 29.48 4.43
N LEU A 182 -10.24 28.25 4.65
CA LEU A 182 -11.64 28.04 5.01
C LEU A 182 -11.99 28.72 6.35
N GLU A 183 -11.08 28.69 7.31
CA GLU A 183 -11.25 29.34 8.62
C GLU A 183 -11.43 30.86 8.51
N VAL A 184 -10.86 31.49 7.50
CA VAL A 184 -11.03 32.93 7.24
C VAL A 184 -12.11 33.21 6.16
N GLY A 185 -12.93 32.21 5.82
CA GLY A 185 -14.05 32.35 4.87
C GLY A 185 -13.66 32.40 3.40
N LEU A 186 -12.44 32.00 3.05
CA LEU A 186 -11.97 31.96 1.66
C LEU A 186 -12.12 30.58 1.05
N LYS A 187 -12.28 30.52 -0.27
CA LYS A 187 -12.21 29.29 -1.05
C LYS A 187 -10.79 28.68 -1.01
N PRO A 188 -10.66 27.35 -1.19
CA PRO A 188 -9.36 26.74 -1.46
C PRO A 188 -8.64 27.44 -2.63
N SER A 189 -7.32 27.60 -2.55
CA SER A 189 -6.53 28.33 -3.58
C SER A 189 -6.74 27.78 -4.99
N CYS A 190 -6.84 26.45 -5.14
CA CYS A 190 -7.11 25.82 -6.44
C CYS A 190 -8.47 26.21 -7.03
N VAL A 191 -9.46 26.47 -6.19
CA VAL A 191 -10.81 26.90 -6.61
C VAL A 191 -10.78 28.37 -7.01
N SER A 192 -10.16 29.22 -6.17
CA SER A 192 -10.01 30.66 -6.45
C SER A 192 -9.26 30.93 -7.75
N ALA A 193 -8.32 30.05 -8.12
CA ALA A 193 -7.53 30.18 -9.34
C ALA A 193 -8.19 29.57 -10.60
N CYS A 194 -9.39 28.99 -10.49
CA CYS A 194 -10.01 28.34 -11.63
C CYS A 194 -10.59 29.34 -12.62
N LEU A 195 -9.91 29.55 -13.74
CA LEU A 195 -10.28 30.52 -14.77
C LEU A 195 -11.61 30.19 -15.48
N GLY A 196 -11.89 28.90 -15.65
CA GLY A 196 -13.11 28.43 -16.35
C GLY A 196 -14.31 28.23 -15.42
N ASN A 197 -14.22 28.59 -14.13
CA ASN A 197 -15.25 28.23 -13.14
C ASN A 197 -15.66 26.75 -13.15
N ALA A 198 -14.73 25.90 -13.56
CA ALA A 198 -14.94 24.46 -13.61
C ALA A 198 -14.83 23.80 -12.24
N LEU A 199 -13.99 24.36 -11.37
CA LEU A 199 -13.73 23.84 -10.03
C LEU A 199 -14.38 24.74 -8.99
N ASP A 200 -15.15 24.12 -8.09
CA ASP A 200 -15.75 24.83 -6.97
C ASP A 200 -15.67 24.00 -5.68
N PHE A 201 -16.12 24.58 -4.57
CA PHE A 201 -15.99 23.99 -3.23
C PHE A 201 -17.10 24.50 -2.31
N GLY A 202 -17.58 23.65 -1.43
CA GLY A 202 -18.60 23.99 -0.43
C GLY A 202 -19.13 22.77 0.29
N VAL A 203 -20.23 22.94 1.01
CA VAL A 203 -20.93 21.83 1.69
C VAL A 203 -21.44 20.85 0.65
N ILE A 204 -20.96 19.62 0.70
CA ILE A 204 -21.15 18.65 -0.38
C ILE A 204 -22.62 18.23 -0.56
N GLU A 205 -23.40 18.27 0.50
CA GLU A 205 -24.81 17.88 0.49
C GLU A 205 -25.75 19.04 0.08
N ASN A 206 -25.26 20.26 0.09
CA ASN A 206 -26.01 21.47 -0.25
C ASN A 206 -25.62 22.03 -1.62
N VAL A 207 -25.52 21.17 -2.62
CA VAL A 207 -25.24 21.60 -4.00
C VAL A 207 -26.44 22.36 -4.56
N PRO A 208 -26.25 23.57 -5.11
CA PRO A 208 -27.32 24.32 -5.74
C PRO A 208 -27.99 23.56 -6.90
N GLU A 209 -29.30 23.75 -7.13
CA GLU A 209 -30.05 23.07 -8.20
C GLU A 209 -29.43 23.27 -9.60
N ASN A 210 -28.91 24.46 -9.88
CA ASN A 210 -28.21 24.74 -11.14
C ASN A 210 -26.86 24.04 -11.29
N ARG A 211 -26.41 23.31 -10.25
CA ARG A 211 -25.19 22.49 -10.22
C ARG A 211 -25.50 21.06 -9.77
N GLU A 212 -26.74 20.64 -9.83
CA GLU A 212 -27.06 19.24 -9.61
C GLU A 212 -26.21 18.35 -10.53
N GLN A 213 -25.79 17.27 -9.97
CA GLN A 213 -25.01 16.29 -10.69
C GLN A 213 -25.92 15.66 -11.78
N ALA A 214 -25.84 16.16 -13.00
CA ALA A 214 -26.19 15.33 -14.14
C ALA A 214 -25.30 14.07 -14.06
N GLN A 215 -25.87 12.91 -14.40
CA GLN A 215 -25.12 11.64 -14.33
C GLN A 215 -23.75 11.81 -14.98
N ALA A 216 -22.75 12.10 -14.17
CA ALA A 216 -21.42 12.36 -14.68
C ALA A 216 -20.72 11.01 -14.89
N GLU A 217 -20.53 10.72 -16.15
CA GLU A 217 -19.80 9.54 -16.57
C GLU A 217 -18.32 9.92 -16.76
N ILE A 218 -17.59 9.93 -15.65
CA ILE A 218 -16.15 10.17 -15.70
C ILE A 218 -15.44 8.85 -15.96
N PRO A 219 -14.86 8.65 -17.16
CA PRO A 219 -14.16 7.41 -17.48
C PRO A 219 -13.03 7.15 -16.50
N GLY A 220 -13.04 5.99 -15.87
CA GLY A 220 -12.00 5.56 -14.93
C GLY A 220 -12.10 6.16 -13.53
N PHE A 221 -13.17 6.84 -13.17
CA PHE A 221 -13.39 7.21 -11.78
C PHE A 221 -13.62 5.92 -10.97
N PRO A 222 -12.81 5.69 -9.90
CA PRO A 222 -12.93 4.49 -9.06
C PRO A 222 -14.32 4.36 -8.44
N THR A 223 -14.76 3.13 -8.20
CA THR A 223 -16.05 2.89 -7.55
C THR A 223 -16.11 3.58 -6.18
N THR A 224 -17.24 4.23 -5.92
CA THR A 224 -17.46 5.00 -4.69
C THR A 224 -17.50 4.13 -3.43
N ASP A 225 -17.79 2.83 -3.58
CA ASP A 225 -17.92 1.87 -2.48
C ASP A 225 -16.61 1.59 -1.71
N ILE A 226 -15.46 1.98 -2.28
CA ILE A 226 -14.16 1.78 -1.63
C ILE A 226 -13.96 2.79 -0.50
N THR A 227 -14.36 4.06 -0.70
CA THR A 227 -13.97 5.15 0.20
C THR A 227 -15.04 6.18 0.49
N HIS A 228 -16.17 6.18 -0.21
CA HIS A 228 -17.21 7.20 -0.17
C HIS A 228 -16.65 8.63 -0.34
N PRO A 229 -16.19 8.99 -1.57
CA PRO A 229 -15.49 10.24 -1.83
C PRO A 229 -16.42 11.46 -1.81
N ASN A 230 -15.92 12.57 -1.27
CA ASN A 230 -16.65 13.84 -1.22
C ASN A 230 -16.28 14.73 -2.42
N ILE A 231 -16.70 14.33 -3.59
CA ILE A 231 -16.62 15.08 -4.83
C ILE A 231 -17.92 14.97 -5.61
N ARG A 232 -18.27 16.03 -6.33
CA ARG A 232 -19.40 16.06 -7.27
C ARG A 232 -18.88 16.43 -8.64
N PHE A 233 -19.48 15.81 -9.64
CA PHE A 233 -19.19 16.13 -11.04
C PHE A 233 -20.43 16.66 -11.73
N GLN A 234 -20.24 17.63 -12.60
CA GLN A 234 -21.23 18.05 -13.57
C GLN A 234 -20.68 17.80 -14.97
N GLN A 235 -21.51 17.23 -15.82
CA GLN A 235 -21.18 16.98 -17.21
C GLN A 235 -22.46 16.96 -18.01
N THR A 236 -22.51 17.74 -19.09
CA THR A 236 -23.64 17.78 -20.05
C THR A 236 -23.24 17.15 -21.38
N ARG A 237 -21.97 17.18 -21.73
CA ARG A 237 -21.45 16.57 -22.96
C ARG A 237 -21.39 15.06 -22.83
N GLN A 238 -21.88 14.37 -23.83
CA GLN A 238 -21.69 12.93 -23.93
C GLN A 238 -20.26 12.64 -24.36
N ASN A 239 -19.63 11.69 -23.64
CA ASN A 239 -18.32 11.21 -24.01
C ASN A 239 -18.39 10.17 -25.12
N LYS A 240 -17.27 10.01 -25.84
CA LYS A 240 -17.12 8.96 -26.85
C LYS A 240 -17.25 7.58 -26.21
N ARG A 241 -17.69 6.60 -27.00
CA ARG A 241 -17.83 5.21 -26.56
C ARG A 241 -16.53 4.61 -26.04
N GLU A 242 -15.40 4.97 -26.66
CA GLU A 242 -14.06 4.59 -26.22
C GLU A 242 -13.29 5.84 -25.79
N MET A 243 -12.70 5.77 -24.58
CA MET A 243 -11.85 6.81 -24.02
C MET A 243 -10.52 6.19 -23.59
N THR A 244 -9.42 6.74 -24.05
CA THR A 244 -8.07 6.25 -23.74
C THR A 244 -7.41 7.05 -22.64
N ARG A 245 -6.60 6.37 -21.83
CA ARG A 245 -5.73 7.00 -20.83
C ARG A 245 -4.50 7.56 -21.53
N THR A 246 -3.96 8.64 -20.98
CA THR A 246 -2.71 9.26 -21.47
C THR A 246 -1.47 8.79 -20.72
N ASP A 247 -1.67 8.04 -19.63
CA ASP A 247 -0.59 7.41 -18.89
C ASP A 247 -0.15 6.07 -19.54
N SER A 248 0.87 5.46 -18.97
CA SER A 248 1.46 4.23 -19.51
C SER A 248 0.75 2.95 -19.08
N MET A 249 -0.44 3.04 -18.47
CA MET A 249 -1.21 1.86 -18.10
C MET A 249 -1.87 1.22 -19.34
N PRO A 250 -1.88 -0.11 -19.45
CA PRO A 250 -2.48 -0.80 -20.59
C PRO A 250 -4.01 -0.91 -20.45
N LEU A 251 -4.66 0.22 -20.21
CA LEU A 251 -6.10 0.33 -20.00
C LEU A 251 -6.69 1.46 -20.85
N LYS A 252 -7.85 1.20 -21.39
CA LYS A 252 -8.78 2.20 -21.95
C LYS A 252 -10.17 1.97 -21.37
N TYR A 253 -11.10 2.88 -21.60
CA TYR A 253 -12.45 2.80 -21.08
C TYR A 253 -13.43 2.63 -22.22
N HIS A 254 -14.31 1.66 -22.08
CA HIS A 254 -15.40 1.39 -23.03
C HIS A 254 -16.73 1.64 -22.34
N LYS A 255 -17.63 2.41 -22.97
CA LYS A 255 -18.97 2.68 -22.45
C LYS A 255 -19.86 1.46 -22.71
N ASP A 256 -20.38 0.87 -21.65
CA ASP A 256 -21.39 -0.17 -21.70
C ASP A 256 -22.73 0.47 -22.08
N GLU A 257 -23.32 0.04 -23.18
CA GLU A 257 -24.57 0.62 -23.71
C GLU A 257 -25.80 0.32 -22.84
N GLU A 258 -25.79 -0.83 -22.13
CA GLU A 258 -26.92 -1.24 -21.29
C GLU A 258 -26.93 -0.49 -19.95
N VAL A 259 -25.76 -0.29 -19.36
CA VAL A 259 -25.59 0.30 -18.02
C VAL A 259 -25.28 1.80 -18.10
N GLY A 260 -24.80 2.28 -19.25
CA GLY A 260 -24.39 3.67 -19.46
C GLY A 260 -23.09 4.05 -18.75
N LYS A 261 -22.36 3.11 -18.14
CA LYS A 261 -21.13 3.35 -17.39
C LYS A 261 -19.89 2.90 -18.17
N TYR A 262 -18.76 3.56 -17.91
CA TYR A 262 -17.49 3.15 -18.48
C TYR A 262 -16.90 1.97 -17.70
N LYS A 263 -16.50 0.95 -18.45
CA LYS A 263 -15.74 -0.19 -17.94
C LYS A 263 -14.29 -0.11 -18.42
N PRO A 264 -13.29 -0.36 -17.56
CA PRO A 264 -11.91 -0.47 -18.01
C PRO A 264 -11.71 -1.76 -18.81
N VAL A 265 -11.05 -1.65 -19.95
CA VAL A 265 -10.69 -2.76 -20.84
C VAL A 265 -9.21 -2.67 -21.21
N VAL A 266 -8.61 -3.78 -21.60
CA VAL A 266 -7.19 -3.82 -21.97
C VAL A 266 -6.92 -2.98 -23.22
N ASP A 267 -5.89 -2.15 -23.16
CA ASP A 267 -5.36 -1.42 -24.31
C ASP A 267 -4.05 -2.08 -24.77
N GLU A 268 -4.17 -2.93 -25.78
CA GLU A 268 -3.03 -3.68 -26.33
C GLU A 268 -1.97 -2.77 -26.95
N LYS A 269 -2.34 -1.59 -27.44
CA LYS A 269 -1.41 -0.64 -28.06
C LYS A 269 -0.42 -0.05 -27.05
N HIS A 270 -0.81 0.12 -25.79
CA HIS A 270 0.04 0.62 -24.72
C HIS A 270 0.87 -0.49 -24.01
N GLY A 271 0.36 -1.72 -23.96
CA GLY A 271 1.02 -2.84 -23.28
C GLY A 271 2.34 -3.31 -23.89
N VAL A 272 2.50 -3.16 -25.20
CA VAL A 272 3.64 -3.70 -25.97
C VAL A 272 4.87 -2.78 -26.00
N LYS A 273 4.69 -1.48 -25.80
CA LYS A 273 5.74 -0.47 -26.04
C LYS A 273 6.87 -0.38 -25.02
N LYS A 274 6.76 -0.99 -23.83
CA LYS A 274 7.80 -0.92 -22.80
C LYS A 274 8.64 -2.19 -22.78
N GLN A 275 9.93 -2.05 -23.06
CA GLN A 275 10.90 -3.14 -22.90
C GLN A 275 11.03 -3.51 -21.43
N TRP A 276 11.18 -4.82 -21.18
CA TRP A 276 11.37 -5.33 -19.85
C TRP A 276 12.83 -5.23 -19.41
N ASN A 277 13.06 -4.77 -18.19
CA ASN A 277 14.38 -4.65 -17.59
C ASN A 277 14.46 -5.48 -16.30
N TRP A 278 15.32 -6.50 -16.28
CA TRP A 278 15.56 -7.36 -15.12
C TRP A 278 16.02 -6.58 -13.90
N LYS A 279 16.90 -5.57 -14.09
CA LYS A 279 17.34 -4.70 -13.00
C LYS A 279 16.17 -3.94 -12.39
N ALA A 280 15.28 -3.42 -13.22
CA ALA A 280 14.09 -2.73 -12.74
C ALA A 280 13.15 -3.67 -11.95
N LEU A 281 13.05 -4.95 -12.31
CA LEU A 281 12.25 -5.92 -11.61
C LEU A 281 12.83 -6.27 -10.22
N LEU A 282 14.15 -6.50 -10.15
CA LEU A 282 14.81 -6.99 -8.94
C LEU A 282 15.27 -5.86 -8.01
N MET A 283 15.45 -4.63 -8.53
CA MET A 283 15.94 -3.46 -7.78
C MET A 283 14.84 -2.41 -7.56
N THR A 284 13.57 -2.77 -7.63
CA THR A 284 12.47 -1.86 -7.28
C THR A 284 12.52 -1.49 -5.80
N HIS A 285 11.86 -0.39 -5.42
CA HIS A 285 11.62 -0.04 -4.02
C HIS A 285 10.99 -1.20 -3.22
N GLU A 286 10.32 -2.13 -3.92
CA GLU A 286 9.66 -3.30 -3.36
C GLU A 286 10.63 -4.45 -3.00
N SER A 287 11.90 -4.35 -3.34
CA SER A 287 12.91 -5.40 -3.01
C SER A 287 12.97 -5.68 -1.51
N SER A 288 12.77 -4.66 -0.68
CA SER A 288 12.72 -4.80 0.78
C SER A 288 11.54 -5.67 1.24
N HIS A 289 10.37 -5.50 0.61
CA HIS A 289 9.19 -6.31 0.88
C HIS A 289 9.37 -7.76 0.38
N VAL A 290 10.03 -7.96 -0.77
CA VAL A 290 10.35 -9.29 -1.29
C VAL A 290 11.21 -10.05 -0.29
N ILE A 291 12.31 -9.45 0.17
CA ILE A 291 13.24 -10.08 1.11
C ILE A 291 12.55 -10.34 2.46
N PHE A 292 11.85 -9.35 3.01
CA PHE A 292 11.17 -9.49 4.29
C PHE A 292 10.10 -10.58 4.28
N THR A 293 9.24 -10.60 3.27
CA THR A 293 8.17 -11.60 3.21
C THR A 293 8.69 -13.01 3.02
N LEU A 294 9.70 -13.21 2.15
CA LEU A 294 10.29 -14.53 1.93
C LEU A 294 11.05 -15.04 3.16
N SER A 295 11.89 -14.19 3.79
CA SER A 295 12.63 -14.60 5.00
C SER A 295 11.66 -14.90 6.16
N THR A 296 10.66 -14.05 6.39
CA THR A 296 9.67 -14.29 7.47
C THR A 296 8.91 -15.59 7.23
N GLN A 297 8.46 -15.86 6.01
CA GLN A 297 7.72 -17.09 5.69
C GLN A 297 8.60 -18.34 5.81
N ALA A 298 9.84 -18.29 5.30
CA ALA A 298 10.79 -19.40 5.44
C ALA A 298 11.08 -19.74 6.91
N ILE A 299 11.32 -18.72 7.72
CA ILE A 299 11.68 -18.92 9.13
C ILE A 299 10.47 -19.31 9.97
N LEU A 300 9.31 -18.73 9.70
CA LEU A 300 8.06 -19.15 10.35
C LEU A 300 7.74 -20.62 10.03
N GLY A 301 7.87 -21.01 8.76
CA GLY A 301 7.67 -22.39 8.34
C GLY A 301 8.64 -23.35 9.03
N ALA A 302 9.95 -23.03 9.03
CA ALA A 302 10.94 -23.85 9.73
C ALA A 302 10.66 -23.96 11.24
N PHE A 303 10.29 -22.86 11.89
CA PHE A 303 9.95 -22.84 13.31
C PHE A 303 8.73 -23.73 13.61
N LEU A 304 7.66 -23.59 12.85
CA LEU A 304 6.46 -24.41 13.03
C LEU A 304 6.76 -25.91 12.80
N ILE A 305 7.54 -26.23 11.78
CA ILE A 305 7.93 -27.62 11.50
C ILE A 305 8.76 -28.18 12.68
N ILE A 306 9.71 -27.41 13.22
CA ILE A 306 10.53 -27.83 14.36
C ILE A 306 9.66 -28.05 15.61
N VAL A 307 8.85 -27.07 15.99
CA VAL A 307 8.08 -27.10 17.23
C VAL A 307 6.98 -28.16 17.17
N LEU A 308 6.16 -28.15 16.10
CA LEU A 308 5.07 -29.11 15.94
C LEU A 308 5.58 -30.52 15.66
N GLY A 309 6.67 -30.65 14.88
CA GLY A 309 7.31 -31.94 14.61
C GLY A 309 7.93 -32.55 15.87
N SER A 310 8.52 -31.72 16.74
CA SER A 310 9.00 -32.18 18.05
C SER A 310 7.84 -32.65 18.94
N PHE A 311 6.74 -31.90 18.98
CA PHE A 311 5.56 -32.24 19.77
C PHE A 311 4.89 -33.54 19.29
N THR A 312 4.86 -33.76 17.97
CA THR A 312 4.26 -34.99 17.37
C THR A 312 5.24 -36.14 17.23
N GLY A 313 6.51 -35.94 17.61
CA GLY A 313 7.54 -36.98 17.57
C GLY A 313 8.00 -37.35 16.15
N VAL A 314 8.00 -36.39 15.21
CA VAL A 314 8.52 -36.62 13.85
C VAL A 314 10.02 -36.95 13.94
N GLU A 315 10.41 -38.17 13.52
CA GLU A 315 11.77 -38.71 13.67
C GLU A 315 12.86 -37.78 13.12
N ALA A 316 12.64 -37.15 11.96
CA ALA A 316 13.55 -36.17 11.38
C ALA A 316 13.85 -34.99 12.31
N ILE A 317 12.82 -34.46 12.96
CA ILE A 317 12.93 -33.30 13.84
C ILE A 317 13.62 -33.67 15.14
N VAL A 318 13.26 -34.83 15.71
CA VAL A 318 13.92 -35.37 16.91
C VAL A 318 15.39 -35.62 16.65
N ALA A 319 15.74 -36.18 15.48
CA ALA A 319 17.14 -36.41 15.09
C ALA A 319 17.93 -35.08 14.96
N ILE A 320 17.34 -34.06 14.33
CA ILE A 320 17.97 -32.74 14.21
C ILE A 320 18.20 -32.12 15.59
N GLN A 321 17.20 -32.17 16.48
CA GLN A 321 17.31 -31.60 17.83
C GLN A 321 18.39 -32.25 18.68
N SER A 322 18.68 -33.54 18.46
CA SER A 322 19.73 -34.27 19.14
C SER A 322 21.12 -34.17 18.45
N SER A 323 21.16 -33.54 17.28
CA SER A 323 22.39 -33.42 16.47
C SER A 323 23.11 -32.08 16.68
N VAL A 324 24.34 -32.00 16.18
CA VAL A 324 25.12 -30.76 16.12
C VAL A 324 24.50 -29.70 15.18
N ALA A 325 23.57 -30.08 14.33
CA ALA A 325 22.86 -29.20 13.40
C ALA A 325 21.90 -28.22 14.09
N TYR A 326 21.40 -28.55 15.28
CA TYR A 326 20.30 -27.85 15.93
C TYR A 326 20.60 -26.37 16.23
N LEU A 327 21.70 -26.12 16.93
CA LEU A 327 22.09 -24.74 17.28
C LEU A 327 22.43 -23.88 16.05
N PRO A 328 23.23 -24.35 15.07
CA PRO A 328 23.45 -23.62 13.81
C PRO A 328 22.14 -23.29 13.08
N LEU A 329 21.14 -24.20 13.07
CA LEU A 329 19.85 -23.96 12.48
C LEU A 329 19.11 -22.81 13.18
N LEU A 330 19.07 -22.80 14.51
CA LEU A 330 18.45 -21.71 15.29
C LEU A 330 19.15 -20.37 15.05
N VAL A 331 20.49 -20.36 14.98
CA VAL A 331 21.26 -19.14 14.67
C VAL A 331 20.94 -18.65 13.27
N LEU A 332 20.94 -19.53 12.26
CA LEU A 332 20.58 -19.19 10.88
C LEU A 332 19.18 -18.55 10.80
N MET A 333 18.21 -19.15 11.49
CA MET A 333 16.83 -18.65 11.53
C MET A 333 16.76 -17.23 12.10
N ASN A 334 17.43 -16.97 13.23
CA ASN A 334 17.48 -15.63 13.82
C ASN A 334 18.15 -14.60 12.89
N VAL A 335 19.28 -14.97 12.27
CA VAL A 335 20.03 -14.09 11.37
C VAL A 335 19.20 -13.74 10.13
N LEU A 336 18.55 -14.72 9.50
CA LEU A 336 17.74 -14.49 8.30
C LEU A 336 16.51 -13.62 8.61
N LEU A 337 15.85 -13.84 9.74
CA LEU A 337 14.69 -13.02 10.13
C LEU A 337 15.12 -11.60 10.50
N MET A 338 16.22 -11.44 11.21
CA MET A 338 16.79 -10.13 11.53
C MET A 338 17.19 -9.36 10.26
N PHE A 339 17.77 -10.07 9.28
CA PHE A 339 18.09 -9.47 7.97
C PHE A 339 16.82 -9.02 7.22
N GLY A 340 15.74 -9.80 7.28
CA GLY A 340 14.43 -9.42 6.75
C GLY A 340 13.90 -8.13 7.38
N PHE A 341 13.95 -8.01 8.71
CA PHE A 341 13.57 -6.80 9.43
C PHE A 341 14.45 -5.60 9.09
N TYR A 342 15.77 -5.81 9.00
CA TYR A 342 16.69 -4.76 8.61
C TYR A 342 16.30 -4.19 7.22
N LYS A 343 16.07 -5.07 6.24
CA LYS A 343 15.66 -4.66 4.90
C LYS A 343 14.30 -3.95 4.89
N LEU A 344 13.34 -4.45 5.67
CA LEU A 344 12.03 -3.80 5.80
C LEU A 344 12.16 -2.38 6.37
N ASN A 345 12.98 -2.19 7.41
CA ASN A 345 13.18 -0.87 7.98
C ASN A 345 13.86 0.10 7.01
N MET A 346 14.73 -0.39 6.13
CA MET A 346 15.45 0.45 5.17
C MET A 346 14.56 1.05 4.07
N HIS A 347 13.32 0.55 3.86
CA HIS A 347 12.38 1.18 2.92
C HIS A 347 11.60 2.34 3.52
N LEU A 348 11.57 2.46 4.85
CA LEU A 348 10.86 3.55 5.53
C LEU A 348 11.52 4.90 5.23
N GLY A 349 10.72 5.91 5.01
CA GLY A 349 11.23 7.26 4.84
C GLY A 349 11.92 7.82 6.08
N LYS A 350 11.45 7.44 7.28
CA LYS A 350 12.02 7.79 8.59
C LYS A 350 12.21 6.52 9.44
N PRO A 351 13.24 5.70 9.16
CA PRO A 351 13.41 4.39 9.78
C PRO A 351 13.53 4.42 11.31
N HIS A 352 14.06 5.49 11.87
CA HIS A 352 14.21 5.68 13.33
C HIS A 352 12.86 5.77 14.06
N ARG A 353 11.76 6.01 13.34
CA ARG A 353 10.40 6.07 13.89
C ARG A 353 9.65 4.72 13.83
N PHE A 354 10.35 3.61 13.54
CA PHE A 354 9.75 2.28 13.34
C PHE A 354 8.84 1.83 14.50
N TYR A 355 9.15 2.23 15.74
CA TYR A 355 8.37 1.90 16.94
C TYR A 355 6.93 2.42 16.89
N ARG A 356 6.65 3.46 16.10
CA ARG A 356 5.29 3.99 15.92
C ARG A 356 4.41 3.06 15.08
N GLY A 357 5.00 2.04 14.45
CA GLY A 357 4.25 1.02 13.73
C GLY A 357 3.23 0.25 14.57
N PHE A 358 3.36 0.27 15.91
CA PHE A 358 2.45 -0.38 16.84
C PHE A 358 1.24 0.47 17.26
N TYR A 359 1.12 1.73 16.86
CA TYR A 359 0.13 2.67 17.42
C TYR A 359 -1.29 2.40 16.95
N ASN A 360 -1.51 1.73 15.82
CA ASN A 360 -2.86 1.49 15.29
C ASN A 360 -3.22 0.00 15.19
N LEU A 361 -3.04 -0.74 16.28
CA LEU A 361 -3.43 -2.16 16.34
C LEU A 361 -4.94 -2.39 16.12
N ARG A 362 -5.76 -1.37 16.34
CA ARG A 362 -7.22 -1.51 16.19
C ARG A 362 -7.68 -1.61 14.73
N HIS A 363 -7.09 -0.83 13.83
CA HIS A 363 -7.61 -0.70 12.46
C HIS A 363 -6.59 -1.13 11.41
N SER A 364 -5.29 -0.83 11.61
CA SER A 364 -4.27 -1.04 10.61
C SER A 364 -3.81 -2.50 10.51
N PRO A 365 -3.95 -3.14 9.35
CA PRO A 365 -3.37 -4.45 9.12
C PRO A 365 -1.83 -4.43 9.20
N VAL A 366 -1.20 -3.29 8.84
CA VAL A 366 0.26 -3.08 8.95
C VAL A 366 0.71 -3.13 10.40
N SER A 367 0.02 -2.43 11.32
CA SER A 367 0.34 -2.48 12.76
C SER A 367 0.23 -3.89 13.33
N ARG A 368 -0.80 -4.62 12.93
CA ARG A 368 -1.04 -6.00 13.39
C ARG A 368 0.00 -6.96 12.85
N GLU A 369 0.40 -6.80 11.58
CA GLU A 369 1.51 -7.56 10.98
C GLU A 369 2.80 -7.30 11.74
N ILE A 370 3.17 -6.03 11.93
CA ILE A 370 4.38 -5.64 12.68
C ILE A 370 4.36 -6.26 14.08
N ALA A 371 3.25 -6.16 14.80
CA ALA A 371 3.12 -6.72 16.14
C ALA A 371 3.26 -8.25 16.14
N GLY A 372 2.56 -8.95 15.25
CA GLY A 372 2.60 -10.41 15.15
C GLY A 372 3.98 -10.93 14.81
N VAL A 373 4.64 -10.34 13.80
CA VAL A 373 5.97 -10.78 13.37
C VAL A 373 7.05 -10.38 14.38
N SER A 374 6.93 -9.21 15.04
CA SER A 374 7.88 -8.82 16.12
C SER A 374 7.77 -9.72 17.34
N LEU A 375 6.55 -10.10 17.73
CA LEU A 375 6.33 -11.05 18.82
C LEU A 375 6.85 -12.44 18.44
N PHE A 376 6.66 -12.85 17.19
CA PHE A 376 7.24 -14.09 16.66
C PHE A 376 8.79 -14.06 16.71
N PHE A 377 9.41 -12.96 16.29
CA PHE A 377 10.87 -12.80 16.35
C PHE A 377 11.38 -12.89 17.80
N SER A 378 10.72 -12.20 18.74
CA SER A 378 11.05 -12.28 20.16
C SER A 378 10.90 -13.70 20.70
N SER A 379 9.86 -14.40 20.24
CA SER A 379 9.63 -15.81 20.61
C SER A 379 10.71 -16.74 20.05
N LEU A 380 11.10 -16.57 18.79
CA LEU A 380 12.19 -17.35 18.18
C LEU A 380 13.53 -17.09 18.89
N LEU A 381 13.83 -15.84 19.21
CA LEU A 381 15.06 -15.48 19.93
C LEU A 381 15.08 -16.11 21.33
N GLY A 382 13.99 -15.96 22.09
CA GLY A 382 13.87 -16.59 23.41
C GLY A 382 13.94 -18.12 23.33
N PHE A 383 13.23 -18.73 22.39
CA PHE A 383 13.31 -20.16 22.12
C PHE A 383 14.75 -20.62 21.86
N SER A 384 15.48 -19.88 21.03
CA SER A 384 16.87 -20.21 20.68
C SER A 384 17.82 -20.08 21.88
N VAL A 385 17.72 -18.98 22.63
CA VAL A 385 18.55 -18.72 23.83
C VAL A 385 18.31 -19.78 24.90
N PHE A 386 17.03 -20.07 25.21
CA PHE A 386 16.73 -21.06 26.25
C PHE A 386 16.95 -22.50 25.80
N SER A 387 16.92 -22.79 24.49
CA SER A 387 17.40 -24.08 23.97
C SER A 387 18.89 -24.26 24.15
N TYR A 388 19.71 -23.20 24.00
CA TYR A 388 21.14 -23.25 24.27
C TYR A 388 21.43 -23.49 25.76
N PHE A 389 20.66 -22.90 26.67
CA PHE A 389 20.83 -23.12 28.12
C PHE A 389 20.03 -24.33 28.65
N GLU A 390 19.34 -25.09 27.81
CA GLU A 390 18.55 -26.27 28.14
C GLU A 390 17.44 -26.01 29.21
N ILE A 391 16.90 -24.79 29.31
CA ILE A 391 15.89 -24.43 30.31
C ILE A 391 14.47 -24.79 29.78
N LYS A 392 14.08 -26.05 29.96
CA LYS A 392 12.88 -26.66 29.41
C LYS A 392 11.56 -25.85 29.59
N PRO A 393 11.24 -25.30 30.80
CA PRO A 393 9.99 -24.53 30.94
C PRO A 393 9.94 -23.29 30.04
N LEU A 394 11.06 -22.58 29.87
CA LEU A 394 11.14 -21.38 29.04
C LEU A 394 11.14 -21.73 27.55
N ILE A 395 11.77 -22.85 27.17
CA ILE A 395 11.68 -23.36 25.81
C ILE A 395 10.21 -23.58 25.45
N GLY A 396 9.43 -24.27 26.33
CA GLY A 396 8.00 -24.50 26.11
C GLY A 396 7.20 -23.21 26.02
N LEU A 397 7.47 -22.25 26.90
CA LEU A 397 6.79 -20.94 26.87
C LEU A 397 7.01 -20.22 25.53
N PHE A 398 8.27 -20.07 25.11
CA PHE A 398 8.58 -19.38 23.86
C PHE A 398 8.17 -20.16 22.62
N ALA A 399 8.14 -21.48 22.67
CA ALA A 399 7.57 -22.32 21.62
C ALA A 399 6.06 -22.03 21.42
N ILE A 400 5.27 -22.02 22.50
CA ILE A 400 3.84 -21.70 22.44
C ILE A 400 3.62 -20.27 21.94
N MET A 401 4.36 -19.30 22.47
CA MET A 401 4.27 -17.91 22.02
C MET A 401 4.56 -17.78 20.51
N GLY A 402 5.58 -18.47 20.01
CA GLY A 402 5.92 -18.44 18.59
C GLY A 402 4.90 -19.12 17.69
N VAL A 403 4.35 -20.27 18.11
CA VAL A 403 3.28 -20.99 17.40
C VAL A 403 1.99 -20.15 17.31
N LEU A 404 1.71 -19.34 18.30
CA LEU A 404 0.53 -18.46 18.30
C LEU A 404 0.79 -17.16 17.51
N SER A 405 1.91 -16.49 17.77
CA SER A 405 2.19 -15.17 17.16
C SER A 405 2.57 -15.23 15.69
N GLY A 406 3.29 -16.27 15.27
CA GLY A 406 3.76 -16.43 13.90
C GLY A 406 2.63 -16.53 12.88
N PRO A 407 1.67 -17.46 13.03
CA PRO A 407 0.49 -17.54 12.16
C PRO A 407 -0.38 -16.27 12.18
N VAL A 408 -0.49 -15.59 13.34
CA VAL A 408 -1.18 -14.30 13.42
C VAL A 408 -0.46 -13.24 12.59
N GLY A 409 0.87 -13.16 12.68
CA GLY A 409 1.69 -12.27 11.85
C GLY A 409 1.51 -12.57 10.36
N LEU A 410 1.56 -13.85 9.96
CA LEU A 410 1.34 -14.30 8.58
C LEU A 410 -0.07 -13.95 8.08
N PHE A 411 -1.09 -14.14 8.91
CA PHE A 411 -2.46 -13.78 8.57
C PHE A 411 -2.61 -12.28 8.29
N TYR A 412 -2.01 -11.42 9.12
CA TYR A 412 -2.06 -9.98 8.87
C TYR A 412 -1.15 -9.54 7.74
N MET A 413 -0.03 -10.22 7.47
CA MET A 413 0.75 -10.06 6.25
C MET A 413 -0.10 -10.35 5.00
N TYR A 414 -0.89 -11.41 5.00
CA TYR A 414 -1.88 -11.69 3.94
C TYR A 414 -2.94 -10.58 3.87
N LYS A 415 -3.53 -10.20 5.04
CA LYS A 415 -4.61 -9.23 5.11
C LYS A 415 -4.21 -7.84 4.60
N LEU A 416 -2.93 -7.48 4.76
CA LEU A 416 -2.36 -6.23 4.26
C LEU A 416 -2.48 -6.09 2.73
N TYR A 417 -2.36 -7.19 2.00
CA TYR A 417 -2.48 -7.20 0.53
C TYR A 417 -3.93 -7.36 0.03
N ARG A 418 -4.90 -7.58 0.92
CA ARG A 418 -6.32 -7.60 0.55
C ARG A 418 -6.85 -6.18 0.36
N ILE A 419 -6.39 -5.52 -0.71
CA ILE A 419 -6.68 -4.12 -1.05
C ILE A 419 -7.63 -4.09 -2.25
N LYS A 420 -8.85 -3.62 -2.04
CA LYS A 420 -9.88 -3.51 -3.10
C LYS A 420 -9.41 -2.69 -4.31
N ALA A 421 -8.60 -1.64 -4.07
CA ALA A 421 -8.02 -0.83 -5.15
C ALA A 421 -6.87 -1.52 -5.91
N ARG A 422 -6.53 -2.76 -5.58
CA ARG A 422 -5.47 -3.56 -6.21
C ARG A 422 -5.95 -4.98 -6.49
N PRO A 423 -6.78 -5.19 -7.52
CA PRO A 423 -7.44 -6.48 -7.79
C PRO A 423 -6.46 -7.65 -7.92
N PHE A 424 -5.25 -7.40 -8.45
CA PHE A 424 -4.21 -8.43 -8.55
C PHE A 424 -3.82 -9.03 -7.20
N TRP A 425 -3.81 -8.24 -6.12
CA TRP A 425 -3.49 -8.71 -4.77
C TRP A 425 -4.71 -9.23 -4.01
N ASP A 426 -5.92 -8.72 -4.36
CA ASP A 426 -7.15 -9.03 -3.63
C ASP A 426 -7.74 -10.41 -4.00
N HIS A 427 -6.91 -11.44 -3.94
CA HIS A 427 -7.25 -12.81 -4.27
C HIS A 427 -6.77 -13.79 -3.19
N TRP A 428 -7.43 -14.94 -3.04
CA TRP A 428 -7.06 -15.97 -2.06
C TRP A 428 -5.70 -16.63 -2.34
N GLN A 429 -5.23 -16.58 -3.60
CA GLN A 429 -3.91 -17.04 -4.01
C GLN A 429 -2.79 -16.43 -3.17
N THR A 430 -2.95 -15.17 -2.69
CA THR A 430 -1.98 -14.54 -1.81
C THR A 430 -1.79 -15.36 -0.52
N ALA A 431 -2.87 -15.92 0.05
CA ALA A 431 -2.77 -16.81 1.21
C ALA A 431 -2.11 -18.15 0.85
N SER A 432 -2.53 -18.80 -0.27
CA SER A 432 -1.96 -20.08 -0.69
C SER A 432 -0.47 -19.97 -1.00
N SER A 433 -0.04 -18.87 -1.64
CA SER A 433 1.37 -18.60 -1.89
C SER A 433 2.16 -18.41 -0.58
N PHE A 434 1.61 -17.67 0.39
CA PHE A 434 2.31 -17.40 1.64
C PHE A 434 2.46 -18.67 2.50
N VAL A 435 1.39 -19.45 2.64
CA VAL A 435 1.43 -20.73 3.36
C VAL A 435 2.30 -21.75 2.62
N GLY A 436 2.17 -21.83 1.29
CA GLY A 436 3.00 -22.70 0.46
C GLY A 436 4.50 -22.38 0.61
N THR A 437 4.85 -21.09 0.58
CA THR A 437 6.23 -20.63 0.81
C THR A 437 6.71 -20.97 2.24
N CYS A 438 5.85 -20.88 3.26
CA CYS A 438 6.21 -21.32 4.62
C CYS A 438 6.59 -22.80 4.64
N LEU A 439 5.81 -23.66 4.02
CA LEU A 439 6.08 -25.09 3.99
C LEU A 439 7.31 -25.42 3.14
N SER A 440 7.40 -24.86 1.93
CA SER A 440 8.46 -25.19 0.98
C SER A 440 9.83 -24.65 1.41
N LEU A 441 9.94 -23.33 1.67
CA LEU A 441 11.19 -22.73 2.10
C LEU A 441 11.53 -23.08 3.56
N GLY A 442 10.53 -23.29 4.42
CA GLY A 442 10.74 -23.74 5.80
C GLY A 442 11.41 -25.13 5.84
N SER A 443 10.87 -26.10 5.09
CA SER A 443 11.48 -27.41 4.95
C SER A 443 12.89 -27.34 4.33
N LEU A 444 13.06 -26.54 3.27
CA LEU A 444 14.36 -26.35 2.63
C LEU A 444 15.40 -25.77 3.59
N THR A 445 15.03 -24.82 4.45
CA THR A 445 15.92 -24.23 5.45
C THR A 445 16.44 -25.27 6.44
N ILE A 446 15.56 -26.17 6.90
CA ILE A 446 15.91 -27.27 7.80
C ILE A 446 16.85 -28.26 7.09
N VAL A 447 16.47 -28.69 5.89
CA VAL A 447 17.24 -29.65 5.10
C VAL A 447 18.63 -29.12 4.75
N PHE A 448 18.76 -27.83 4.43
CA PHE A 448 20.03 -27.24 4.09
C PHE A 448 21.06 -27.38 5.22
N VAL A 449 20.67 -27.13 6.47
CA VAL A 449 21.54 -27.30 7.63
C VAL A 449 21.77 -28.77 7.94
N ALA A 450 20.72 -29.60 7.81
CA ALA A 450 20.84 -31.04 8.05
C ALA A 450 21.79 -31.75 7.07
N LEU A 451 21.82 -31.34 5.80
CA LEU A 451 22.75 -31.86 4.80
C LEU A 451 24.20 -31.46 5.09
N ILE A 452 24.45 -30.21 5.50
CA ILE A 452 25.81 -29.77 5.84
C ILE A 452 26.36 -30.51 7.04
N ALA A 453 25.49 -30.83 8.02
CA ALA A 453 25.87 -31.47 9.26
C ALA A 453 25.77 -33.01 9.22
N ASP A 454 25.34 -33.58 8.10
CA ASP A 454 25.01 -35.02 7.95
C ASP A 454 24.15 -35.58 9.11
N ALA A 455 23.11 -34.78 9.44
CA ALA A 455 22.32 -34.96 10.66
C ALA A 455 21.13 -35.92 10.51
N LEU A 456 20.79 -36.34 9.30
CA LEU A 456 19.60 -37.16 9.00
C LEU A 456 19.92 -38.41 8.21
N ASN A 457 19.26 -39.49 8.56
CA ASN A 457 19.25 -40.71 7.76
C ASN A 457 18.33 -40.58 6.52
N THR A 458 18.55 -41.42 5.52
CA THR A 458 17.84 -41.40 4.24
C THR A 458 16.31 -41.35 4.41
N THR A 459 15.74 -42.17 5.31
CA THR A 459 14.29 -42.22 5.53
C THR A 459 13.73 -40.96 6.22
N GLN A 460 14.54 -40.27 7.01
CA GLN A 460 14.10 -39.09 7.75
C GLN A 460 13.89 -37.86 6.84
N TYR A 461 14.59 -37.78 5.71
CA TYR A 461 14.36 -36.72 4.72
C TYR A 461 12.96 -36.76 4.10
N ILE A 462 12.32 -37.96 4.03
CA ILE A 462 11.01 -38.14 3.37
C ILE A 462 9.95 -37.21 3.96
N SER A 463 9.88 -37.08 5.28
CA SER A 463 8.89 -36.19 5.93
C SER A 463 9.05 -34.72 5.51
N LEU A 464 10.28 -34.26 5.37
CA LEU A 464 10.59 -32.90 4.94
C LEU A 464 10.32 -32.69 3.44
N VAL A 465 10.61 -33.70 2.60
CA VAL A 465 10.24 -33.70 1.17
C VAL A 465 8.73 -33.63 1.00
N VAL A 466 7.96 -34.40 1.77
CA VAL A 466 6.47 -34.38 1.70
C VAL A 466 5.93 -33.01 2.09
N LEU A 467 6.40 -32.40 3.18
CA LEU A 467 5.98 -31.05 3.58
C LEU A 467 6.33 -29.99 2.52
N LEU A 468 7.53 -30.09 1.95
CA LEU A 468 7.98 -29.19 0.87
C LEU A 468 7.10 -29.35 -0.37
N LEU A 469 6.82 -30.60 -0.78
CA LEU A 469 5.97 -30.90 -1.92
C LEU A 469 4.53 -30.40 -1.71
N LEU A 470 3.96 -30.57 -0.53
CA LEU A 470 2.65 -30.01 -0.18
C LEU A 470 2.64 -28.48 -0.31
N GLY A 471 3.71 -27.81 0.14
CA GLY A 471 3.87 -26.36 -0.03
C GLY A 471 3.89 -25.94 -1.50
N LEU A 472 4.66 -26.64 -2.35
CA LEU A 472 4.74 -26.38 -3.79
C LEU A 472 3.41 -26.62 -4.50
N LEU A 473 2.69 -27.69 -4.16
CA LEU A 473 1.37 -27.99 -4.73
C LEU A 473 0.34 -26.90 -4.34
N LEU A 474 0.36 -26.44 -3.10
CA LEU A 474 -0.52 -25.38 -2.64
C LEU A 474 -0.24 -24.07 -3.40
N GLU A 475 1.02 -23.74 -3.62
CA GLU A 475 1.39 -22.59 -4.47
C GLU A 475 0.93 -22.77 -5.92
N ALA A 476 1.13 -23.95 -6.50
CA ALA A 476 0.76 -24.23 -7.87
C ALA A 476 -0.75 -24.10 -8.10
N ILE A 477 -1.56 -24.69 -7.20
CA ILE A 477 -3.03 -24.61 -7.27
C ILE A 477 -3.50 -23.17 -7.19
N GLY A 478 -3.01 -22.41 -6.20
CA GLY A 478 -3.38 -21.01 -6.07
C GLY A 478 -2.96 -20.17 -7.27
N HIS A 479 -1.79 -20.46 -7.84
CA HIS A 479 -1.28 -19.73 -8.99
C HIS A 479 -2.10 -20.00 -10.27
N VAL A 480 -2.49 -21.25 -10.51
CA VAL A 480 -3.35 -21.61 -11.64
C VAL A 480 -4.75 -20.98 -11.49
N ALA A 481 -5.32 -21.02 -10.29
CA ALA A 481 -6.61 -20.38 -10.03
C ALA A 481 -6.55 -18.86 -10.26
N HIS A 482 -5.52 -18.21 -9.73
CA HIS A 482 -5.33 -16.76 -9.93
C HIS A 482 -5.14 -16.39 -11.41
N ALA A 483 -4.36 -17.16 -12.15
CA ALA A 483 -4.17 -16.96 -13.58
C ALA A 483 -5.50 -17.11 -14.35
N ALA A 484 -6.33 -18.08 -13.98
CA ALA A 484 -7.66 -18.27 -14.58
C ALA A 484 -8.60 -17.11 -14.25
N ASP A 485 -8.63 -16.66 -12.99
CA ASP A 485 -9.47 -15.53 -12.57
C ASP A 485 -9.04 -14.22 -13.24
N LEU A 486 -7.74 -13.93 -13.30
CA LEU A 486 -7.23 -12.74 -14.00
C LEU A 486 -7.56 -12.75 -15.49
N LYS A 487 -7.46 -13.93 -16.14
CA LYS A 487 -7.79 -14.08 -17.56
C LYS A 487 -9.26 -13.80 -17.84
N ASN A 488 -10.14 -14.22 -16.90
CA ASN A 488 -11.59 -14.09 -17.05
C ASN A 488 -12.13 -12.80 -16.41
N SER A 489 -11.30 -12.04 -15.70
CA SER A 489 -11.69 -10.78 -15.07
C SER A 489 -11.79 -9.66 -16.10
N GLU A 490 -12.55 -8.63 -15.74
CA GLU A 490 -12.59 -7.37 -16.46
C GLU A 490 -11.66 -6.34 -15.80
N GLY A 491 -11.27 -5.31 -16.55
CA GLY A 491 -10.57 -4.16 -16.02
C GLY A 491 -9.11 -4.39 -15.63
N GLU A 492 -8.75 -3.94 -14.44
CA GLU A 492 -7.35 -3.96 -13.97
C GLU A 492 -6.80 -5.37 -13.79
N GLY A 493 -7.66 -6.34 -13.48
CA GLY A 493 -7.28 -7.74 -13.41
C GLY A 493 -6.84 -8.30 -14.76
N SER A 494 -7.64 -8.08 -15.81
CA SER A 494 -7.29 -8.49 -17.17
C SER A 494 -6.05 -7.77 -17.71
N ALA A 495 -5.86 -6.51 -17.32
CA ALA A 495 -4.65 -5.76 -17.68
C ALA A 495 -3.40 -6.31 -16.98
N SER A 496 -3.51 -6.77 -15.73
CA SER A 496 -2.43 -7.49 -15.05
C SER A 496 -2.12 -8.81 -15.74
N TRP A 497 -3.13 -9.57 -16.19
CA TRP A 497 -2.94 -10.76 -17.01
C TRP A 497 -2.22 -10.46 -18.32
N TYR A 498 -2.64 -9.41 -19.01
CA TYR A 498 -2.02 -8.97 -20.25
C TYR A 498 -0.54 -8.63 -20.07
N LEU A 499 -0.19 -7.87 -19.02
CA LEU A 499 1.22 -7.59 -18.70
C LEU A 499 2.00 -8.85 -18.34
N GLN A 500 1.39 -9.77 -17.61
CA GLN A 500 2.00 -11.04 -17.22
C GLN A 500 2.36 -11.92 -18.42
N THR A 501 1.51 -11.91 -19.45
CA THR A 501 1.68 -12.77 -20.65
C THR A 501 2.40 -12.09 -21.80
N THR A 502 2.62 -10.75 -21.75
CA THR A 502 3.32 -9.98 -22.79
C THR A 502 4.64 -9.42 -22.26
N ARG A 503 4.58 -8.33 -21.49
CA ARG A 503 5.78 -7.62 -21.01
C ARG A 503 6.63 -8.47 -20.07
N PHE A 504 6.00 -9.23 -19.20
CA PHE A 504 6.65 -10.10 -18.21
C PHE A 504 6.55 -11.59 -18.57
N ALA A 505 6.31 -11.92 -19.85
CA ALA A 505 6.11 -13.30 -20.29
C ALA A 505 7.30 -14.21 -19.92
N TRP A 506 8.52 -13.79 -20.19
CA TRP A 506 9.71 -14.61 -19.90
C TRP A 506 9.88 -14.93 -18.41
N PRO A 507 9.89 -13.96 -17.45
CA PRO A 507 9.99 -14.30 -16.03
C PRO A 507 8.79 -15.11 -15.54
N TYR A 508 7.60 -14.88 -16.10
CA TYR A 508 6.43 -15.67 -15.78
C TYR A 508 6.58 -17.11 -16.23
N ILE A 509 7.00 -17.36 -17.48
CA ILE A 509 7.23 -18.71 -18.01
C ILE A 509 8.37 -19.39 -17.23
N ILE A 510 9.50 -18.71 -17.02
CA ILE A 510 10.64 -19.25 -16.26
C ILE A 510 10.19 -19.65 -14.85
N SER A 511 9.44 -18.82 -14.14
CA SER A 511 8.97 -19.15 -12.81
C SER A 511 8.02 -20.36 -12.78
N ASN A 512 7.21 -20.54 -13.82
CA ASN A 512 6.32 -21.72 -13.94
C ASN A 512 7.10 -23.00 -14.26
N VAL A 513 8.09 -22.91 -15.14
CA VAL A 513 8.99 -24.05 -15.46
C VAL A 513 9.78 -24.44 -14.22
N LEU A 514 10.34 -23.48 -13.50
CA LEU A 514 11.07 -23.74 -12.25
C LEU A 514 10.18 -24.32 -11.15
N LEU A 515 8.93 -23.88 -11.04
CA LEU A 515 7.98 -24.49 -10.09
C LEU A 515 7.69 -25.94 -10.47
N GLY A 516 7.39 -26.19 -11.75
CA GLY A 516 7.19 -27.54 -12.25
C GLY A 516 8.40 -28.46 -12.03
N SER A 517 9.61 -27.95 -12.32
CA SER A 517 10.85 -28.67 -12.05
C SER A 517 11.07 -28.95 -10.56
N SER A 518 10.74 -27.98 -9.67
CA SER A 518 10.81 -28.19 -8.23
C SER A 518 9.86 -29.29 -7.75
N ILE A 519 8.65 -29.36 -8.29
CA ILE A 519 7.70 -30.44 -7.99
C ILE A 519 8.25 -31.79 -8.47
N ILE A 520 8.74 -31.87 -9.71
CA ILE A 520 9.30 -33.11 -10.27
C ILE A 520 10.51 -33.57 -9.45
N VAL A 521 11.46 -32.68 -9.15
CA VAL A 521 12.65 -33.04 -8.36
C VAL A 521 12.25 -33.47 -6.95
N SER A 522 11.24 -32.83 -6.34
CA SER A 522 10.72 -33.27 -5.04
C SER A 522 10.12 -34.68 -5.09
N CYS A 523 9.41 -35.03 -6.18
CA CYS A 523 8.93 -36.40 -6.37
C CYS A 523 10.08 -37.40 -6.53
N LEU A 524 11.13 -37.05 -7.30
CA LEU A 524 12.31 -37.92 -7.46
C LEU A 524 13.08 -38.10 -6.13
N LEU A 525 13.07 -37.07 -5.27
CA LEU A 525 13.67 -37.15 -3.94
C LEU A 525 12.89 -38.05 -2.97
N LEU A 526 11.65 -38.47 -3.26
CA LEU A 526 10.96 -39.48 -2.48
C LEU A 526 11.60 -40.89 -2.65
N ASP A 527 12.16 -41.14 -3.85
CA ASP A 527 12.84 -42.43 -4.15
C ASP A 527 14.33 -42.37 -3.71
N SER A 528 14.96 -41.18 -3.74
CA SER A 528 16.36 -40.98 -3.36
C SER A 528 16.57 -39.77 -2.43
N PRO A 529 16.05 -39.86 -1.17
CA PRO A 529 15.92 -38.70 -0.31
C PRO A 529 17.24 -38.09 0.18
N SER A 530 18.34 -38.86 0.13
CA SER A 530 19.69 -38.41 0.54
C SER A 530 20.53 -37.86 -0.62
N SER A 531 19.94 -37.69 -1.82
CA SER A 531 20.68 -37.16 -2.97
C SER A 531 21.03 -35.68 -2.80
N THR A 532 22.29 -35.40 -2.45
CA THR A 532 22.81 -34.02 -2.31
C THR A 532 22.63 -33.22 -3.59
N LEU A 533 22.89 -33.83 -4.75
CA LEU A 533 22.70 -33.16 -6.03
C LEU A 533 21.22 -32.81 -6.28
N GLY A 534 20.29 -33.72 -5.94
CA GLY A 534 18.85 -33.46 -6.01
C GLY A 534 18.43 -32.27 -5.15
N TRP A 535 18.93 -32.19 -3.93
CA TRP A 535 18.64 -31.07 -3.03
C TRP A 535 19.26 -29.75 -3.49
N LEU A 536 20.47 -29.76 -4.09
CA LEU A 536 21.07 -28.55 -4.67
C LEU A 536 20.25 -28.03 -5.85
N ILE A 537 19.82 -28.91 -6.76
CA ILE A 537 18.97 -28.53 -7.89
C ILE A 537 17.64 -27.99 -7.39
N LEU A 538 16.99 -28.68 -6.45
CA LEU A 538 15.74 -28.26 -5.85
C LEU A 538 15.88 -26.90 -5.14
N GLY A 539 16.93 -26.71 -4.34
CA GLY A 539 17.19 -25.48 -3.62
C GLY A 539 17.35 -24.29 -4.55
N LEU A 540 18.16 -24.41 -5.60
CA LEU A 540 18.36 -23.35 -6.59
C LEU A 540 17.07 -23.05 -7.36
N SER A 541 16.34 -24.08 -7.79
CA SER A 541 15.08 -23.93 -8.51
C SER A 541 14.03 -23.27 -7.63
N LEU A 542 13.86 -23.72 -6.39
CA LEU A 542 12.86 -23.19 -5.45
C LEU A 542 13.15 -21.75 -5.03
N LEU A 543 14.41 -21.42 -4.68
CA LEU A 543 14.78 -20.05 -4.33
C LEU A 543 14.59 -19.10 -5.52
N SER A 544 15.00 -19.51 -6.73
CA SER A 544 14.78 -18.71 -7.94
C SER A 544 13.29 -18.49 -8.20
N THR A 545 12.48 -19.54 -8.09
CA THR A 545 11.02 -19.45 -8.22
C THR A 545 10.43 -18.47 -7.21
N ALA A 546 10.79 -18.60 -5.93
CA ALA A 546 10.27 -17.76 -4.86
C ALA A 546 10.60 -16.28 -5.09
N VAL A 547 11.85 -15.96 -5.46
CA VAL A 547 12.28 -14.58 -5.74
C VAL A 547 11.58 -14.01 -6.96
N ILE A 548 11.53 -14.74 -8.08
CA ILE A 548 10.90 -14.24 -9.32
C ILE A 548 9.41 -14.03 -9.09
N ARG A 549 8.70 -14.98 -8.49
CA ARG A 549 7.26 -14.86 -8.24
C ARG A 549 6.92 -13.74 -7.27
N ARG A 550 7.71 -13.60 -6.20
CA ARG A 550 7.48 -12.50 -5.26
C ARG A 550 7.77 -11.15 -5.90
N SER A 551 8.75 -11.05 -6.78
CA SER A 551 9.01 -9.84 -7.56
C SER A 551 7.89 -9.53 -8.55
N LEU A 552 7.37 -10.54 -9.24
CA LEU A 552 6.20 -10.42 -10.12
C LEU A 552 4.93 -10.02 -9.35
N PHE A 553 4.76 -10.50 -8.12
CA PHE A 553 3.64 -10.13 -7.26
C PHE A 553 3.58 -8.60 -7.02
N PHE A 554 4.70 -7.92 -6.95
CA PHE A 554 4.73 -6.45 -6.85
C PHE A 554 4.72 -5.75 -8.21
N ALA A 555 5.36 -6.32 -9.23
CA ALA A 555 5.52 -5.68 -10.53
C ALA A 555 4.26 -5.72 -11.42
N LEU A 556 3.38 -6.71 -11.25
CA LEU A 556 2.21 -6.94 -12.10
C LEU A 556 0.95 -6.21 -11.61
N VAL A 557 1.04 -5.51 -10.50
CA VAL A 557 -0.12 -4.82 -9.93
C VAL A 557 -0.52 -3.63 -10.78
N ILE A 558 -1.72 -3.67 -11.30
CA ILE A 558 -2.40 -2.52 -11.89
C ILE A 558 -3.44 -2.03 -10.89
N PRO A 559 -3.24 -0.85 -10.29
CA PRO A 559 -4.20 -0.32 -9.34
C PRO A 559 -5.45 0.21 -10.05
N THR A 560 -6.59 0.05 -9.41
CA THR A 560 -7.77 0.86 -9.71
C THR A 560 -7.46 2.29 -9.30
N THR A 561 -7.31 3.18 -10.28
CA THR A 561 -6.92 4.56 -10.03
C THR A 561 -7.43 5.48 -11.13
N MET A 562 -7.51 6.76 -10.81
CA MET A 562 -7.89 7.79 -11.76
C MET A 562 -7.07 7.73 -13.05
N PRO A 563 -7.71 7.91 -14.21
CA PRO A 563 -7.01 7.95 -15.50
C PRO A 563 -6.19 9.23 -15.68
N GLY A 564 -5.23 9.16 -16.59
CA GLY A 564 -4.45 10.33 -17.00
C GLY A 564 -3.25 10.60 -16.11
N ALA A 565 -2.73 11.82 -16.16
CA ALA A 565 -1.48 12.21 -15.51
C ALA A 565 -1.63 12.59 -14.02
N PHE A 566 -2.68 12.13 -13.33
CA PHE A 566 -2.90 12.44 -11.93
C PHE A 566 -1.79 11.88 -11.05
N PHE A 567 -1.03 12.76 -10.41
CA PHE A 567 0.06 12.42 -9.48
C PHE A 567 1.14 11.50 -10.07
N TRP A 568 1.18 11.37 -11.39
CA TRP A 568 2.18 10.60 -12.09
C TRP A 568 3.38 11.47 -12.43
N LYS A 569 4.53 11.03 -11.99
CA LYS A 569 5.78 11.56 -12.51
C LYS A 569 5.97 11.07 -13.95
N ASN A 570 6.33 11.96 -14.84
CA ASN A 570 6.77 11.58 -16.16
C ASN A 570 8.16 10.96 -16.08
N LYS A 571 8.23 9.64 -15.82
CA LYS A 571 9.50 8.93 -15.65
C LYS A 571 10.43 9.07 -16.84
N ALA A 572 9.89 9.11 -18.05
CA ALA A 572 10.71 9.29 -19.25
C ALA A 572 11.36 10.69 -19.27
N PHE A 573 10.64 11.72 -18.85
CA PHE A 573 11.21 13.05 -18.71
C PHE A 573 12.25 13.12 -17.58
N GLU A 574 11.97 12.49 -16.42
CA GLU A 574 12.91 12.44 -15.31
C GLU A 574 14.21 11.70 -15.69
N GLU A 575 14.10 10.57 -16.38
CA GLU A 575 15.25 9.81 -16.87
C GLU A 575 16.07 10.64 -17.87
N HIS A 576 15.41 11.26 -18.85
CA HIS A 576 16.07 12.14 -19.81
C HIS A 576 16.71 13.36 -19.13
N ALA A 577 16.02 13.99 -18.19
CA ALA A 577 16.58 15.14 -17.46
C ALA A 577 17.81 14.77 -16.62
N LYS A 578 17.83 13.55 -16.04
CA LYS A 578 19.01 13.02 -15.34
C LYS A 578 20.17 12.73 -16.28
N GLU A 579 19.89 12.11 -17.44
CA GLU A 579 20.89 11.80 -18.45
C GLU A 579 21.53 13.04 -19.08
N THR A 580 20.73 14.09 -19.29
CA THR A 580 21.20 15.35 -19.92
C THR A 580 21.72 16.37 -18.93
N GLY A 581 21.65 16.10 -17.63
CA GLY A 581 22.05 17.05 -16.58
C GLY A 581 21.02 18.15 -16.28
N LEU A 582 19.88 18.18 -16.96
CA LEU A 582 18.79 19.14 -16.68
C LEU A 582 18.23 18.97 -15.28
N ALA A 583 18.29 17.77 -14.71
CA ALA A 583 17.86 17.50 -13.35
C ALA A 583 18.65 18.29 -12.27
N ASN A 584 19.84 18.80 -12.61
CA ASN A 584 20.65 19.62 -11.72
C ASN A 584 20.13 21.07 -11.63
N MET A 585 19.20 21.47 -12.49
CA MET A 585 18.59 22.79 -12.50
C MET A 585 17.36 22.82 -11.55
N PRO A 586 17.34 23.64 -10.49
CA PRO A 586 16.23 23.67 -9.52
C PRO A 586 14.85 23.90 -10.16
N GLN A 587 14.79 24.73 -11.19
CA GLN A 587 13.55 25.07 -11.90
C GLN A 587 12.94 23.92 -12.70
N VAL A 588 13.71 22.87 -13.02
CA VAL A 588 13.18 21.68 -13.74
C VAL A 588 12.38 20.78 -12.82
N GLY A 589 12.58 20.88 -11.51
CA GLY A 589 11.81 20.15 -10.50
C GLY A 589 12.07 18.64 -10.44
N VAL A 590 13.07 18.15 -11.15
CA VAL A 590 13.50 16.76 -11.08
C VAL A 590 14.47 16.61 -9.92
N ARG A 591 14.22 15.62 -9.06
CA ARG A 591 15.12 15.30 -7.96
C ARG A 591 15.62 13.88 -8.09
N TYR A 592 16.87 13.67 -7.69
CA TYR A 592 17.43 12.33 -7.55
C TYR A 592 16.82 11.68 -6.31
N GLU A 593 16.47 10.40 -6.41
CA GLU A 593 16.02 9.63 -5.26
C GLU A 593 17.17 9.50 -4.26
N GLU A 594 17.00 10.08 -3.07
CA GLU A 594 17.94 9.90 -1.96
C GLU A 594 17.50 8.71 -1.12
N HIS A 595 18.36 7.69 -1.00
CA HIS A 595 18.17 6.65 -0.01
C HIS A 595 18.44 7.22 1.38
N ARG A 596 17.43 7.22 2.22
CA ARG A 596 17.61 7.60 3.62
C ARG A 596 18.31 6.48 4.37
N THR A 597 19.47 6.84 4.92
CA THR A 597 20.19 5.97 5.86
C THR A 597 19.55 6.03 7.24
N PHE A 598 19.62 4.92 7.98
CA PHE A 598 19.18 4.87 9.38
C PHE A 598 20.06 5.82 10.22
N LYS A 599 19.48 6.89 10.72
CA LYS A 599 20.19 7.87 11.52
C LYS A 599 20.13 7.48 13.00
N VAL A 600 21.16 6.79 13.48
CA VAL A 600 21.26 6.33 14.86
C VAL A 600 21.19 7.50 15.85
N GLY A 601 21.76 8.65 15.50
CA GLY A 601 21.68 9.86 16.33
C GLY A 601 20.24 10.29 16.60
N GLU A 602 19.39 10.38 15.57
CA GLU A 602 17.98 10.76 15.73
C GLU A 602 17.20 9.74 16.60
N LEU A 603 17.52 8.46 16.52
CA LEU A 603 16.92 7.45 17.40
C LEU A 603 17.37 7.65 18.86
N ILE A 604 18.66 7.85 19.09
CA ILE A 604 19.21 8.10 20.44
C ILE A 604 18.61 9.38 21.04
N ASP A 605 18.49 10.43 20.27
CA ASP A 605 17.89 11.69 20.73
C ASP A 605 16.41 11.50 21.06
N THR A 606 15.68 10.73 20.24
CA THR A 606 14.28 10.37 20.54
C THR A 606 14.18 9.59 21.86
N ILE A 607 15.06 8.61 22.09
CA ILE A 607 15.08 7.82 23.34
C ILE A 607 15.41 8.72 24.54
N LYS A 608 16.38 9.62 24.41
CA LYS A 608 16.78 10.54 25.48
C LYS A 608 15.71 11.58 25.82
N THR A 609 14.99 12.07 24.82
CA THR A 609 13.94 13.09 24.99
C THR A 609 12.62 12.51 25.44
N THR A 610 12.38 11.22 25.19
CA THR A 610 11.13 10.54 25.61
C THR A 610 11.17 10.29 27.11
N THR A 611 10.26 10.91 27.86
CA THR A 611 10.12 10.66 29.30
C THR A 611 9.49 9.30 29.59
N ALA A 612 9.78 8.72 30.74
CA ALA A 612 9.13 7.45 31.16
C ALA A 612 7.58 7.56 31.19
N LYS A 613 7.04 8.74 31.52
CA LYS A 613 5.61 9.01 31.49
C LYS A 613 5.05 8.95 30.09
N GLU A 614 5.69 9.59 29.11
CA GLU A 614 5.31 9.55 27.70
C GLU A 614 5.39 8.13 27.14
N ALA A 615 6.43 7.36 27.48
CA ALA A 615 6.57 5.97 27.06
C ALA A 615 5.42 5.10 27.64
N ILE A 616 5.05 5.30 28.91
CA ILE A 616 3.91 4.60 29.54
C ILE A 616 2.60 5.04 28.90
N ASP A 617 2.42 6.31 28.61
CA ASP A 617 1.20 6.81 27.99
C ASP A 617 1.07 6.32 26.53
N GLN A 618 2.17 6.23 25.78
CA GLN A 618 2.19 5.56 24.48
C GLN A 618 1.85 4.07 24.56
N LEU A 619 2.34 3.35 25.57
CA LEU A 619 1.95 1.96 25.82
C LEU A 619 0.46 1.84 26.19
N LYS A 620 -0.05 2.76 27.00
CA LYS A 620 -1.49 2.79 27.31
C LYS A 620 -2.33 3.05 26.07
N GLU A 621 -1.89 3.90 25.14
CA GLU A 621 -2.60 4.14 23.88
C GLU A 621 -2.68 2.90 22.98
N ILE A 622 -1.71 2.00 23.04
CA ILE A 622 -1.76 0.71 22.34
C ILE A 622 -2.91 -0.16 22.91
N PHE A 623 -3.11 -0.15 24.22
CA PHE A 623 -4.07 -1.02 24.90
C PHE A 623 -5.38 -0.31 25.30
N TYR A 624 -5.36 0.99 25.59
CA TYR A 624 -6.53 1.76 25.98
C TYR A 624 -7.24 2.35 24.75
N TRP A 625 -8.36 1.73 24.44
CA TRP A 625 -9.32 2.18 23.46
C TRP A 625 -10.18 3.31 24.01
N LYS A 626 -9.72 4.55 23.99
CA LYS A 626 -10.71 5.61 23.96
C LYS A 626 -11.50 5.39 22.66
N LYS A 627 -12.80 5.07 22.80
CA LYS A 627 -13.74 5.21 21.70
C LYS A 627 -13.54 6.63 21.17
N VAL A 628 -12.93 6.76 20.00
CA VAL A 628 -13.18 7.93 19.19
C VAL A 628 -14.63 7.75 18.80
N LYS A 629 -15.52 8.42 19.56
CA LYS A 629 -16.92 8.58 19.21
C LYS A 629 -17.01 9.48 18.02
#